data_971fbebd6e71261e5d67f7386a638538
#
_entry.id   971fbebd6e71261e5d67f7386a638538
#
_cell.length_a   1.000
_cell.length_b   1.000
_cell.length_c   1.000
_cell.angle_alpha   90.00
_cell.angle_beta   90.00
_cell.angle_gamma   90.00
#
_symmetry.space_group_name_H-M   'P 1'
#
loop_
_entity.id
_entity.type
_entity.pdbx_description
1 polymer ?
#
loop_
_entity_poly.entity_id
_entity_poly.type
_entity_poly.pdbx_seq_one_letter_code
_entity_poly.pdbx_strand_id
1 'polypeptide(L)'
;MVSNLIWKSKFGNWRSWLLFIYLVIQTPSLFANNYSYKSFFGSCPARPASEFALLIAKRFEEKKSLGDLKKYLENGHHSERYFVSNYKVDFDPLYERITIKLECPGPIYRVTFYSTKGTRPKSYDDLILASDGNFYNKIFADFLTEEGKLTKKLPILAMPESRYGRELWSGLKRISTSIYGLELEKNLTEMIVNKDGTLTLILSINSHPVSVFFGKNEWEDKILKLGRLVTYTQNQQRIPSIVNMTNSKKVVVKFSE
;
A
#
# COMPACT_ATOMS: atom_id res chain seq x y z
N MET A 1 -96.80 13.43 10.57
CA MET A 1 -95.72 14.28 9.96
C MET A 1 -94.46 13.47 9.92
N VAL A 2 -94.14 12.96 8.77
CA VAL A 2 -92.97 12.11 8.53
C VAL A 2 -92.11 12.84 7.49
N SER A 3 -90.97 13.33 7.89
CA SER A 3 -90.06 14.01 6.99
C SER A 3 -88.97 12.99 6.44
N ASN A 4 -89.08 12.77 5.17
CA ASN A 4 -88.14 11.95 4.42
C ASN A 4 -86.72 12.63 4.33
N LEU A 5 -85.72 12.02 4.91
CA LEU A 5 -84.31 12.35 4.71
C LEU A 5 -83.75 11.52 3.57
N ILE A 6 -83.64 12.15 2.40
CA ILE A 6 -83.00 11.56 1.20
C ILE A 6 -81.54 11.61 1.40
N TRP A 7 -80.87 10.47 1.52
CA TRP A 7 -79.39 10.30 1.47
C TRP A 7 -78.92 10.36 0.03
N LYS A 8 -78.42 11.49 -0.40
CA LYS A 8 -77.66 11.57 -1.66
C LYS A 8 -76.25 11.06 -1.42
N SER A 9 -76.02 9.82 -1.80
CA SER A 9 -74.63 9.28 -1.94
C SER A 9 -73.94 10.01 -3.08
N LYS A 10 -73.00 10.89 -2.74
CA LYS A 10 -72.02 11.41 -3.71
C LYS A 10 -71.08 10.28 -4.06
N PHE A 11 -71.31 9.62 -5.18
CA PHE A 11 -70.29 8.84 -5.85
C PHE A 11 -69.16 9.78 -6.28
N GLY A 12 -68.20 9.99 -5.39
CA GLY A 12 -66.97 10.68 -5.69
C GLY A 12 -66.20 9.94 -6.77
N ASN A 13 -65.87 10.69 -7.79
CA ASN A 13 -65.14 10.36 -9.01
C ASN A 13 -64.31 9.08 -8.98
N TRP A 14 -64.85 7.99 -9.48
CA TRP A 14 -64.12 6.74 -9.77
C TRP A 14 -62.86 7.01 -10.62
N ARG A 15 -62.90 8.01 -11.47
CA ARG A 15 -61.70 8.47 -12.24
C ARG A 15 -60.57 8.93 -11.35
N SER A 16 -60.82 9.54 -10.21
CA SER A 16 -59.77 9.93 -9.25
C SER A 16 -59.13 8.73 -8.55
N TRP A 17 -59.89 7.68 -8.27
CA TRP A 17 -59.38 6.43 -7.70
C TRP A 17 -58.54 5.65 -8.71
N LEU A 18 -58.94 5.61 -9.98
CA LEU A 18 -58.14 4.98 -11.04
C LEU A 18 -56.85 5.76 -11.30
N LEU A 19 -56.84 7.09 -11.24
CA LEU A 19 -55.63 7.90 -11.33
C LEU A 19 -54.69 7.67 -10.12
N PHE A 20 -55.23 7.51 -8.94
CA PHE A 20 -54.42 7.23 -7.73
C PHE A 20 -53.79 5.83 -7.81
N ILE A 21 -54.53 4.84 -8.26
CA ILE A 21 -54.03 3.47 -8.47
C ILE A 21 -52.99 3.47 -9.59
N TYR A 22 -53.20 4.21 -10.68
CA TYR A 22 -52.23 4.33 -11.79
C TYR A 22 -50.95 5.06 -11.36
N LEU A 23 -51.04 6.08 -10.51
CA LEU A 23 -49.87 6.77 -9.92
C LEU A 23 -49.11 5.89 -8.94
N VAL A 24 -49.79 5.05 -8.16
CA VAL A 24 -49.13 4.10 -7.24
C VAL A 24 -48.47 2.96 -8.00
N ILE A 25 -48.96 2.55 -9.17
CA ILE A 25 -48.36 1.51 -10.01
C ILE A 25 -47.21 2.09 -10.85
N GLN A 26 -47.22 3.39 -11.16
CA GLN A 26 -46.12 4.06 -11.89
C GLN A 26 -45.04 4.67 -11.01
N THR A 27 -45.16 4.61 -9.67
CA THR A 27 -43.95 4.84 -8.89
C THR A 27 -43.00 3.69 -9.20
N PRO A 28 -41.90 3.92 -9.97
CA PRO A 28 -40.86 2.93 -10.08
C PRO A 28 -40.51 2.60 -8.64
N SER A 29 -40.57 1.33 -8.32
CA SER A 29 -40.28 0.82 -6.98
C SER A 29 -39.03 1.52 -6.48
N LEU A 30 -39.19 2.47 -5.59
CA LEU A 30 -38.17 3.04 -4.71
C LEU A 30 -37.73 2.00 -3.67
N PHE A 31 -37.82 0.72 -4.03
CA PHE A 31 -36.97 -0.31 -3.47
C PHE A 31 -35.63 -0.15 -4.15
N ALA A 32 -34.90 0.91 -3.81
CA ALA A 32 -33.46 0.88 -3.90
C ALA A 32 -33.08 -0.41 -3.17
N ASN A 33 -32.62 -1.42 -3.92
CA ASN A 33 -31.98 -2.59 -3.33
C ASN A 33 -30.83 -2.03 -2.53
N ASN A 34 -31.05 -1.79 -1.24
CA ASN A 34 -30.05 -1.25 -0.35
C ASN A 34 -29.11 -2.37 0.01
N TYR A 35 -28.14 -2.64 -0.88
CA TYR A 35 -27.04 -3.54 -0.55
C TYR A 35 -26.35 -3.01 0.69
N SER A 36 -26.11 -3.90 1.65
CA SER A 36 -25.29 -3.58 2.79
C SER A 36 -23.80 -3.77 2.42
N TYR A 37 -22.96 -2.79 2.75
CA TYR A 37 -21.53 -2.85 2.46
C TYR A 37 -20.75 -3.03 3.75
N LYS A 38 -19.82 -3.98 3.75
CA LYS A 38 -18.87 -4.19 4.84
C LYS A 38 -17.46 -4.15 4.29
N SER A 39 -16.66 -3.19 4.72
CA SER A 39 -15.30 -3.00 4.24
C SER A 39 -14.27 -3.27 5.34
N PHE A 40 -13.20 -3.98 5.00
CA PHE A 40 -12.07 -4.29 5.86
C PHE A 40 -10.81 -3.76 5.17
N PHE A 41 -10.15 -2.81 5.79
CA PHE A 41 -9.01 -2.11 5.20
C PHE A 41 -7.65 -2.68 5.62
N GLY A 42 -7.60 -3.55 6.63
CA GLY A 42 -6.35 -4.17 7.08
C GLY A 42 -5.24 -3.16 7.34
N SER A 43 -4.10 -3.36 6.67
CA SER A 43 -2.93 -2.47 6.72
C SER A 43 -3.07 -1.20 5.87
N CYS A 44 -4.13 -1.08 5.06
CA CYS A 44 -4.31 0.06 4.17
C CYS A 44 -4.58 1.36 4.94
N PRO A 45 -4.10 2.52 4.45
CA PRO A 45 -4.51 3.82 4.99
C PRO A 45 -6.01 4.01 4.76
N ALA A 46 -6.71 4.48 5.78
CA ALA A 46 -8.18 4.48 5.82
C ALA A 46 -8.80 5.34 4.72
N ARG A 47 -8.21 6.53 4.47
CA ARG A 47 -8.75 7.48 3.48
C ARG A 47 -8.72 6.92 2.04
N PRO A 48 -7.58 6.55 1.44
CA PRO A 48 -7.59 5.98 0.09
C PRO A 48 -8.31 4.63 0.03
N ALA A 49 -8.26 3.80 1.08
CA ALA A 49 -8.98 2.54 1.13
C ALA A 49 -10.51 2.74 1.12
N SER A 50 -11.03 3.74 1.83
CA SER A 50 -12.46 4.05 1.80
C SER A 50 -12.90 4.58 0.44
N GLU A 51 -12.10 5.42 -0.22
CA GLU A 51 -12.36 5.90 -1.57
C GLU A 51 -12.42 4.74 -2.59
N PHE A 52 -11.49 3.78 -2.48
CA PHE A 52 -11.50 2.59 -3.32
C PHE A 52 -12.70 1.68 -3.04
N ALA A 53 -13.06 1.48 -1.77
CA ALA A 53 -14.25 0.73 -1.41
C ALA A 53 -15.55 1.37 -1.94
N LEU A 54 -15.64 2.71 -1.89
CA LEU A 54 -16.76 3.46 -2.48
C LEU A 54 -16.81 3.33 -4.01
N LEU A 55 -15.65 3.33 -4.69
CA LEU A 55 -15.57 3.08 -6.12
C LEU A 55 -16.14 1.70 -6.47
N ILE A 56 -15.75 0.67 -5.71
CA ILE A 56 -16.24 -0.71 -5.87
C ILE A 56 -17.76 -0.75 -5.66
N ALA A 57 -18.26 -0.16 -4.57
CA ALA A 57 -19.67 -0.13 -4.23
C ALA A 57 -20.49 0.53 -5.34
N LYS A 58 -20.11 1.73 -5.75
CA LYS A 58 -20.77 2.49 -6.82
C LYS A 58 -20.82 1.70 -8.13
N ARG A 59 -19.69 1.10 -8.53
CA ARG A 59 -19.62 0.32 -9.76
C ARG A 59 -20.50 -0.93 -9.72
N PHE A 60 -20.56 -1.59 -8.56
CA PHE A 60 -21.43 -2.74 -8.37
C PHE A 60 -22.92 -2.34 -8.45
N GLU A 61 -23.31 -1.23 -7.83
CA GLU A 61 -24.68 -0.72 -7.90
C GLU A 61 -25.13 -0.40 -9.33
N GLU A 62 -24.22 0.16 -10.14
CA GLU A 62 -24.49 0.48 -11.54
C GLU A 62 -24.71 -0.76 -12.41
N LYS A 63 -23.95 -1.82 -12.21
CA LYS A 63 -23.92 -3.00 -13.09
C LYS A 63 -24.56 -4.24 -12.49
N LYS A 64 -24.66 -4.33 -11.15
CA LYS A 64 -25.17 -5.48 -10.39
C LYS A 64 -24.51 -6.81 -10.79
N SER A 65 -23.23 -6.74 -11.20
CA SER A 65 -22.45 -7.86 -11.72
C SER A 65 -21.04 -7.85 -11.16
N LEU A 66 -20.65 -8.92 -10.45
CA LEU A 66 -19.27 -9.11 -9.97
C LEU A 66 -18.30 -9.32 -11.13
N GLY A 67 -18.73 -9.94 -12.22
CA GLY A 67 -17.90 -10.14 -13.40
C GLY A 67 -17.52 -8.84 -14.10
N ASP A 68 -18.47 -7.92 -14.25
CA ASP A 68 -18.21 -6.60 -14.83
C ASP A 68 -17.38 -5.72 -13.88
N LEU A 69 -17.63 -5.81 -12.57
CA LEU A 69 -16.80 -5.14 -11.58
C LEU A 69 -15.35 -5.59 -11.66
N LYS A 70 -15.11 -6.91 -11.73
CA LYS A 70 -13.75 -7.47 -11.83
C LYS A 70 -13.04 -6.95 -13.08
N LYS A 71 -13.67 -7.03 -14.25
CA LYS A 71 -13.11 -6.52 -15.50
C LYS A 71 -12.79 -5.01 -15.42
N TYR A 72 -13.67 -4.23 -14.80
CA TYR A 72 -13.45 -2.79 -14.61
C TYR A 72 -12.22 -2.51 -13.75
N LEU A 73 -12.06 -3.22 -12.63
CA LEU A 73 -10.95 -3.03 -11.71
C LEU A 73 -9.60 -3.48 -12.31
N GLU A 74 -9.60 -4.58 -13.08
CA GLU A 74 -8.41 -5.10 -13.76
C GLU A 74 -7.94 -4.17 -14.89
N ASN A 75 -8.86 -3.60 -15.66
CA ASN A 75 -8.53 -2.76 -16.82
C ASN A 75 -8.08 -1.35 -16.45
N GLY A 76 -8.38 -0.87 -15.27
CA GLY A 76 -8.23 0.54 -14.90
C GLY A 76 -7.02 0.89 -14.03
N HIS A 77 -6.16 -0.06 -13.65
CA HIS A 77 -5.07 0.15 -12.68
C HIS A 77 -5.51 0.92 -11.43
N HIS A 78 -6.81 0.80 -11.09
CA HIS A 78 -7.40 1.56 -9.99
C HIS A 78 -6.77 1.24 -8.64
N SER A 79 -6.36 -0.02 -8.41
CA SER A 79 -5.73 -0.45 -7.16
C SER A 79 -4.43 0.30 -6.86
N GLU A 80 -3.59 0.55 -7.87
CA GLU A 80 -2.32 1.27 -7.72
C GLU A 80 -2.51 2.70 -7.21
N ARG A 81 -3.55 3.39 -7.74
CA ARG A 81 -3.89 4.76 -7.33
C ARG A 81 -4.26 4.87 -5.85
N TYR A 82 -4.82 3.80 -5.29
CA TYR A 82 -5.26 3.74 -3.89
C TYR A 82 -4.32 2.93 -2.99
N PHE A 83 -3.12 2.60 -3.49
CA PHE A 83 -2.10 1.82 -2.77
C PHE A 83 -2.53 0.40 -2.40
N VAL A 84 -3.51 -0.15 -3.09
CA VAL A 84 -4.04 -1.49 -2.84
C VAL A 84 -3.27 -2.50 -3.69
N SER A 85 -2.59 -3.45 -3.04
CA SER A 85 -1.87 -4.54 -3.71
C SER A 85 -2.78 -5.72 -4.04
N ASN A 86 -3.79 -5.95 -3.19
CA ASN A 86 -4.74 -7.03 -3.38
C ASN A 86 -6.11 -6.63 -2.84
N TYR A 87 -7.16 -7.17 -3.46
CA TYR A 87 -8.53 -6.96 -3.00
C TYR A 87 -9.39 -8.20 -3.24
N LYS A 88 -10.36 -8.40 -2.36
CA LYS A 88 -11.38 -9.43 -2.50
C LYS A 88 -12.75 -8.81 -2.31
N VAL A 89 -13.66 -9.09 -3.25
CA VAL A 89 -15.06 -8.67 -3.20
C VAL A 89 -15.94 -9.91 -3.21
N ASP A 90 -16.66 -10.12 -2.13
CA ASP A 90 -17.60 -11.22 -1.95
C ASP A 90 -19.03 -10.65 -1.91
N PHE A 91 -19.97 -11.27 -2.62
CA PHE A 91 -21.38 -10.94 -2.57
C PHE A 91 -22.18 -12.09 -1.95
N ASP A 92 -22.94 -11.78 -0.91
CA ASP A 92 -23.85 -12.70 -0.27
C ASP A 92 -25.28 -12.35 -0.70
N PRO A 93 -25.90 -13.15 -1.57
CA PRO A 93 -27.23 -12.87 -2.09
C PRO A 93 -28.35 -13.03 -1.05
N LEU A 94 -28.14 -13.81 0.02
CA LEU A 94 -29.15 -14.03 1.07
C LEU A 94 -29.33 -12.80 1.95
N TYR A 95 -28.24 -12.08 2.19
CA TYR A 95 -28.24 -10.86 3.03
C TYR A 95 -28.09 -9.59 2.20
N GLU A 96 -28.10 -9.70 0.87
CA GLU A 96 -27.82 -8.59 -0.05
C GLU A 96 -26.59 -7.78 0.41
N ARG A 97 -25.56 -8.52 0.83
CA ARG A 97 -24.35 -7.95 1.42
C ARG A 97 -23.13 -8.09 0.51
N ILE A 98 -22.41 -6.98 0.36
CA ILE A 98 -21.12 -6.97 -0.31
C ILE A 98 -20.04 -6.79 0.75
N THR A 99 -19.09 -7.71 0.77
CA THR A 99 -17.91 -7.65 1.64
C THR A 99 -16.69 -7.31 0.81
N ILE A 100 -16.02 -6.21 1.16
CA ILE A 100 -14.80 -5.73 0.49
C ILE A 100 -13.65 -5.89 1.46
N LYS A 101 -12.64 -6.66 1.08
CA LYS A 101 -11.40 -6.82 1.85
C LYS A 101 -10.26 -6.25 1.02
N LEU A 102 -9.48 -5.34 1.59
CA LEU A 102 -8.36 -4.67 0.95
C LEU A 102 -7.07 -5.03 1.68
N GLU A 103 -6.00 -5.19 0.91
CA GLU A 103 -4.65 -5.42 1.40
C GLU A 103 -3.71 -4.41 0.75
N CYS A 104 -2.93 -3.72 1.56
CA CYS A 104 -1.90 -2.79 1.11
C CYS A 104 -0.52 -3.31 1.51
N PRO A 105 0.49 -3.11 0.68
CA PRO A 105 1.84 -3.52 1.01
C PRO A 105 2.41 -2.62 2.10
N GLY A 106 3.28 -3.15 2.94
CA GLY A 106 4.00 -2.35 3.93
C GLY A 106 5.08 -1.48 3.27
N PRO A 107 5.22 -0.20 3.61
CA PRO A 107 6.34 0.61 3.16
C PRO A 107 7.64 0.11 3.80
N ILE A 108 8.72 -0.03 2.99
CA ILE A 108 10.02 -0.54 3.46
C ILE A 108 11.08 0.56 3.43
N TYR A 109 11.18 1.33 2.33
CA TYR A 109 12.19 2.38 2.15
C TYR A 109 11.58 3.66 1.60
N ARG A 110 12.15 4.80 2.01
CA ARG A 110 12.05 6.04 1.25
C ARG A 110 13.09 6.00 0.14
N VAL A 111 12.70 6.32 -1.09
CA VAL A 111 13.59 6.25 -2.24
C VAL A 111 14.05 7.63 -2.64
N THR A 112 15.37 7.81 -2.71
CA THR A 112 16.01 9.03 -3.16
C THR A 112 16.83 8.76 -4.42
N PHE A 113 16.50 9.43 -5.52
CA PHE A 113 17.30 9.38 -6.72
C PHE A 113 18.33 10.49 -6.72
N TYR A 114 19.58 10.18 -7.00
CA TYR A 114 20.61 11.18 -7.16
C TYR A 114 21.11 11.26 -8.60
N SER A 115 21.21 12.49 -9.11
CA SER A 115 21.76 12.74 -10.43
C SER A 115 23.28 12.63 -10.41
N THR A 116 23.83 12.00 -11.42
CA THR A 116 25.29 11.87 -11.61
C THR A 116 25.83 12.92 -12.57
N LYS A 117 24.96 13.74 -13.11
CA LYS A 117 25.29 14.83 -14.04
C LYS A 117 25.09 16.16 -13.30
N GLY A 118 26.18 16.87 -13.00
CA GLY A 118 26.16 18.19 -12.38
C GLY A 118 26.75 18.25 -10.97
N THR A 119 27.00 19.47 -10.50
CA THR A 119 27.66 19.79 -9.24
C THR A 119 26.78 19.67 -8.00
N ARG A 120 25.48 19.46 -8.16
CA ARG A 120 24.53 19.25 -7.06
C ARG A 120 23.66 18.03 -7.33
N PRO A 121 23.63 17.06 -6.40
CA PRO A 121 22.67 15.96 -6.50
C PRO A 121 21.26 16.54 -6.40
N LYS A 122 20.42 16.30 -7.42
CA LYS A 122 18.97 16.47 -7.28
C LYS A 122 18.45 15.24 -6.60
N SER A 123 17.99 15.37 -5.37
CA SER A 123 17.26 14.29 -4.72
C SER A 123 15.76 14.43 -5.06
N TYR A 124 15.17 13.34 -5.50
CA TYR A 124 13.73 13.23 -5.71
C TYR A 124 13.19 12.30 -4.61
N ASP A 125 12.68 12.88 -3.53
CA ASP A 125 12.22 12.14 -2.34
C ASP A 125 10.75 11.72 -2.41
N ASP A 126 10.23 11.50 -3.62
CA ASP A 126 8.80 11.37 -3.80
C ASP A 126 8.28 9.92 -3.87
N LEU A 127 9.15 8.93 -3.69
CA LEU A 127 8.78 7.53 -3.82
C LEU A 127 9.06 6.73 -2.54
N ILE A 128 8.20 5.73 -2.34
CA ILE A 128 8.32 4.71 -1.32
C ILE A 128 8.44 3.36 -2.02
N LEU A 129 9.42 2.55 -1.63
CA LEU A 129 9.48 1.15 -1.97
C LEU A 129 8.67 0.36 -0.94
N ALA A 130 7.74 -0.46 -1.39
CA ALA A 130 6.90 -1.28 -0.54
C ALA A 130 7.25 -2.77 -0.60
N SER A 131 6.66 -3.58 0.30
CA SER A 131 6.97 -5.00 0.49
C SER A 131 6.62 -5.88 -0.72
N ASP A 132 5.73 -5.43 -1.59
CA ASP A 132 5.43 -6.08 -2.86
C ASP A 132 6.49 -5.79 -3.94
N GLY A 133 7.47 -4.93 -3.63
CA GLY A 133 8.53 -4.49 -4.50
C GLY A 133 8.11 -3.43 -5.52
N ASN A 134 6.96 -2.81 -5.34
CA ASN A 134 6.49 -1.71 -6.16
C ASN A 134 6.83 -0.37 -5.53
N PHE A 135 6.90 0.66 -6.39
CA PHE A 135 7.06 2.03 -5.94
C PHE A 135 5.70 2.71 -5.83
N TYR A 136 5.53 3.39 -4.73
CA TYR A 136 4.37 4.22 -4.46
C TYR A 136 4.79 5.66 -4.21
N ASN A 137 3.86 6.59 -4.39
CA ASN A 137 4.08 7.97 -4.00
C ASN A 137 4.29 8.07 -2.48
N LYS A 138 5.14 8.97 -2.00
CA LYS A 138 5.42 9.17 -0.57
C LYS A 138 4.17 9.45 0.26
N ILE A 139 3.12 10.02 -0.34
CA ILE A 139 1.82 10.26 0.29
C ILE A 139 1.27 8.98 0.94
N PHE A 140 1.62 7.80 0.42
CA PHE A 140 1.25 6.52 1.03
C PHE A 140 1.80 6.37 2.45
N ALA A 141 3.09 6.68 2.65
CA ALA A 141 3.71 6.64 3.98
C ALA A 141 3.19 7.77 4.89
N ASP A 142 2.89 8.94 4.31
CA ASP A 142 2.34 10.07 5.05
C ASP A 142 0.97 9.72 5.63
N PHE A 143 0.06 9.12 4.85
CA PHE A 143 -1.22 8.63 5.36
C PHE A 143 -1.08 7.60 6.48
N LEU A 144 -0.16 6.63 6.32
CA LEU A 144 0.08 5.62 7.36
C LEU A 144 0.65 6.23 8.63
N THR A 145 1.48 7.28 8.52
CA THR A 145 2.04 8.01 9.65
C THR A 145 0.97 8.81 10.38
N GLU A 146 0.13 9.53 9.65
CA GLU A 146 -1.00 10.30 10.20
C GLU A 146 -1.97 9.40 10.97
N GLU A 147 -2.19 8.18 10.50
CA GLU A 147 -3.06 7.20 11.15
C GLU A 147 -2.37 6.39 12.27
N GLY A 148 -1.10 6.67 12.57
CA GLY A 148 -0.32 5.93 13.56
C GLY A 148 0.01 4.48 13.19
N LYS A 149 -0.21 4.09 11.93
CA LYS A 149 0.10 2.75 11.41
C LYS A 149 1.59 2.58 11.06
N LEU A 150 2.25 3.68 10.74
CA LEU A 150 3.70 3.74 10.50
C LEU A 150 4.35 4.57 11.59
N THR A 151 4.94 3.92 12.59
CA THR A 151 5.60 4.59 13.73
C THR A 151 7.11 4.69 13.57
N LYS A 152 7.69 3.89 12.66
CA LYS A 152 9.13 3.87 12.40
C LYS A 152 9.49 4.83 11.27
N LYS A 153 10.63 5.51 11.43
CA LYS A 153 11.26 6.22 10.31
C LYS A 153 11.79 5.18 9.31
N LEU A 154 11.33 5.26 8.07
CA LEU A 154 11.80 4.36 7.01
C LEU A 154 13.27 4.66 6.68
N PRO A 155 14.10 3.63 6.47
CA PRO A 155 15.44 3.80 5.95
C PRO A 155 15.41 4.38 4.53
N ILE A 156 16.50 5.01 4.12
CA ILE A 156 16.63 5.62 2.80
C ILE A 156 17.23 4.59 1.83
N LEU A 157 16.62 4.45 0.65
CA LEU A 157 17.24 3.79 -0.51
C LEU A 157 17.71 4.87 -1.48
N ALA A 158 19.01 5.14 -1.49
CA ALA A 158 19.64 6.07 -2.41
C ALA A 158 20.13 5.33 -3.65
N MET A 159 19.71 5.78 -4.84
CA MET A 159 20.15 5.17 -6.09
C MET A 159 20.34 6.20 -7.20
N PRO A 160 21.28 5.96 -8.17
CA PRO A 160 21.46 6.89 -9.27
C PRO A 160 20.26 6.84 -10.22
N GLU A 161 19.82 7.99 -10.70
CA GLU A 161 18.71 8.13 -11.65
C GLU A 161 18.91 7.25 -12.91
N SER A 162 20.15 7.11 -13.37
CA SER A 162 20.50 6.28 -14.52
C SER A 162 20.33 4.77 -14.31
N ARG A 163 20.12 4.33 -13.06
CA ARG A 163 19.92 2.92 -12.69
C ARG A 163 18.45 2.58 -12.42
N TYR A 164 17.56 3.52 -12.64
CA TYR A 164 16.12 3.28 -12.59
C TYR A 164 15.70 2.41 -13.79
N GLY A 165 15.65 1.10 -13.58
CA GLY A 165 15.28 0.13 -14.60
C GLY A 165 15.01 -1.26 -14.04
N ARG A 166 14.31 -2.10 -14.84
CA ARG A 166 13.76 -3.40 -14.40
C ARG A 166 14.79 -4.43 -13.92
N GLU A 167 15.99 -4.48 -14.49
CA GLU A 167 16.99 -5.50 -14.15
C GLU A 167 17.65 -5.27 -12.78
N LEU A 168 18.04 -4.04 -12.49
CA LEU A 168 18.55 -3.69 -11.17
C LEU A 168 17.49 -3.89 -10.09
N TRP A 169 16.26 -3.75 -10.49
CA TRP A 169 15.08 -3.81 -9.67
C TRP A 169 14.84 -5.17 -9.04
N SER A 170 14.99 -6.26 -9.79
CA SER A 170 14.82 -7.62 -9.27
C SER A 170 15.83 -7.94 -8.15
N GLY A 171 17.08 -7.52 -8.30
CA GLY A 171 18.11 -7.69 -7.27
C GLY A 171 17.84 -6.88 -6.02
N LEU A 172 17.44 -5.61 -6.17
CA LEU A 172 17.07 -4.76 -5.03
C LEU A 172 15.81 -5.26 -4.30
N LYS A 173 14.82 -5.74 -5.02
CA LYS A 173 13.63 -6.36 -4.43
C LYS A 173 14.02 -7.54 -3.54
N ARG A 174 14.85 -8.45 -4.05
CA ARG A 174 15.31 -9.63 -3.29
C ARG A 174 16.07 -9.23 -2.04
N ILE A 175 17.01 -8.30 -2.12
CA ILE A 175 17.80 -7.86 -0.96
C ILE A 175 16.91 -7.13 0.06
N SER A 176 16.02 -6.27 -0.39
CA SER A 176 15.11 -5.54 0.48
C SER A 176 14.18 -6.47 1.25
N THR A 177 13.64 -7.51 0.59
CA THR A 177 12.83 -8.52 1.26
C THR A 177 13.65 -9.41 2.19
N SER A 178 14.93 -9.66 1.88
CA SER A 178 15.82 -10.45 2.74
C SER A 178 16.22 -9.70 4.03
N ILE A 179 16.24 -8.38 4.02
CA ILE A 179 16.52 -7.55 5.21
C ILE A 179 15.26 -7.36 6.05
N TYR A 180 14.10 -7.29 5.40
CA TYR A 180 12.83 -7.02 6.06
C TYR A 180 12.50 -8.11 7.10
N GLY A 181 12.17 -7.69 8.31
CA GLY A 181 11.90 -8.58 9.42
C GLY A 181 13.12 -9.13 10.16
N LEU A 182 14.36 -8.87 9.70
CA LEU A 182 15.58 -9.22 10.43
C LEU A 182 15.93 -8.14 11.48
N GLU A 183 16.71 -8.54 12.52
CA GLU A 183 17.29 -7.56 13.46
C GLU A 183 18.12 -6.47 12.76
N LEU A 184 18.72 -6.80 11.63
CA LEU A 184 19.46 -5.87 10.79
C LEU A 184 18.61 -4.68 10.32
N GLU A 185 17.31 -4.89 10.06
CA GLU A 185 16.37 -3.82 9.65
C GLU A 185 16.30 -2.69 10.67
N LYS A 186 16.34 -3.04 11.96
CA LYS A 186 16.25 -2.04 13.05
C LYS A 186 17.43 -1.09 13.08
N ASN A 187 18.57 -1.55 12.60
CA ASN A 187 19.83 -0.80 12.58
C ASN A 187 20.08 -0.11 11.23
N LEU A 188 19.33 -0.47 10.18
CA LEU A 188 19.55 0.07 8.84
C LEU A 188 19.01 1.51 8.74
N THR A 189 19.88 2.45 8.38
CA THR A 189 19.52 3.85 8.14
C THR A 189 19.48 4.19 6.66
N GLU A 190 20.41 3.62 5.88
CA GLU A 190 20.50 3.91 4.46
C GLU A 190 21.07 2.71 3.68
N MET A 191 20.55 2.53 2.47
CA MET A 191 21.04 1.61 1.46
C MET A 191 21.40 2.43 0.22
N ILE A 192 22.67 2.37 -0.20
CA ILE A 192 23.16 3.16 -1.32
C ILE A 192 23.57 2.22 -2.47
N VAL A 193 22.90 2.35 -3.60
CA VAL A 193 23.30 1.72 -4.85
C VAL A 193 24.22 2.67 -5.58
N ASN A 194 25.49 2.31 -5.73
CA ASN A 194 26.48 3.14 -6.40
C ASN A 194 26.35 3.09 -7.94
N LYS A 195 26.96 4.07 -8.63
CA LYS A 195 26.96 4.15 -10.11
C LYS A 195 27.46 2.90 -10.79
N ASP A 196 28.48 2.27 -10.22
CA ASP A 196 29.12 1.06 -10.73
C ASP A 196 28.29 -0.22 -10.42
N GLY A 197 27.16 -0.08 -9.71
CA GLY A 197 26.29 -1.18 -9.27
C GLY A 197 26.76 -1.87 -7.99
N THR A 198 27.72 -1.30 -7.26
CA THR A 198 28.07 -1.78 -5.92
C THR A 198 27.04 -1.30 -4.91
N LEU A 199 26.87 -2.06 -3.83
CA LEU A 199 25.95 -1.75 -2.74
C LEU A 199 26.73 -1.36 -1.50
N THR A 200 26.27 -0.29 -0.84
CA THR A 200 26.75 0.14 0.48
C THR A 200 25.56 0.26 1.42
N LEU A 201 25.69 -0.25 2.63
CA LEU A 201 24.70 -0.06 3.70
C LEU A 201 25.29 0.85 4.77
N ILE A 202 24.45 1.74 5.30
CA ILE A 202 24.77 2.51 6.51
C ILE A 202 23.88 2.01 7.63
N LEU A 203 24.52 1.52 8.67
CA LEU A 203 23.84 1.04 9.88
C LEU A 203 24.05 2.03 11.03
N SER A 204 23.11 2.06 11.96
CA SER A 204 23.27 2.75 13.24
C SER A 204 23.22 1.69 14.35
N ILE A 205 24.37 1.32 14.89
CA ILE A 205 24.48 0.31 15.93
C ILE A 205 24.82 1.04 17.25
N ASN A 206 23.92 1.00 18.24
CA ASN A 206 24.04 1.76 19.49
C ASN A 206 24.39 3.24 19.24
N SER A 207 23.72 3.85 18.27
CA SER A 207 23.94 5.25 17.83
C SER A 207 25.28 5.52 17.13
N HIS A 208 26.10 4.50 16.84
CA HIS A 208 27.34 4.63 16.07
C HIS A 208 27.08 4.30 14.60
N PRO A 209 27.48 5.16 13.66
CA PRO A 209 27.34 4.88 12.24
C PRO A 209 28.37 3.84 11.80
N VAL A 210 27.92 2.84 11.05
CA VAL A 210 28.75 1.77 10.50
C VAL A 210 28.54 1.71 9.00
N SER A 211 29.60 1.92 8.22
CA SER A 211 29.57 1.79 6.76
C SER A 211 29.92 0.36 6.34
N VAL A 212 29.02 -0.28 5.59
CA VAL A 212 29.20 -1.67 5.13
C VAL A 212 29.27 -1.72 3.61
N PHE A 213 30.41 -2.14 3.05
CA PHE A 213 30.62 -2.25 1.61
C PHE A 213 30.37 -3.68 1.16
N PHE A 214 29.31 -3.90 0.35
CA PHE A 214 28.89 -5.22 -0.14
C PHE A 214 29.51 -5.61 -1.49
N GLY A 215 29.87 -4.65 -2.33
CA GLY A 215 30.26 -4.91 -3.72
C GLY A 215 29.05 -5.23 -4.60
N LYS A 216 29.28 -5.99 -5.69
CA LYS A 216 28.27 -6.19 -6.75
C LYS A 216 27.45 -7.47 -6.63
N ASN A 217 27.97 -8.50 -5.98
CA ASN A 217 27.41 -9.85 -6.06
C ASN A 217 27.16 -10.47 -4.67
N GLU A 218 26.39 -11.56 -4.63
CA GLU A 218 26.16 -12.41 -3.45
C GLU A 218 25.58 -11.65 -2.25
N TRP A 219 24.70 -10.70 -2.53
CA TRP A 219 24.18 -9.80 -1.49
C TRP A 219 23.40 -10.54 -0.40
N GLU A 220 22.64 -11.57 -0.75
CA GLU A 220 21.81 -12.34 0.19
C GLU A 220 22.67 -13.07 1.23
N ASP A 221 23.70 -13.79 0.77
CA ASP A 221 24.63 -14.49 1.67
C ASP A 221 25.41 -13.51 2.57
N LYS A 222 25.77 -12.36 2.02
CA LYS A 222 26.46 -11.31 2.76
C LYS A 222 25.57 -10.69 3.83
N ILE A 223 24.26 -10.55 3.58
CA ILE A 223 23.29 -10.06 4.58
C ILE A 223 23.22 -11.00 5.78
N LEU A 224 23.14 -12.31 5.54
CA LEU A 224 23.13 -13.28 6.64
C LEU A 224 24.42 -13.23 7.48
N LYS A 225 25.58 -13.08 6.82
CA LYS A 225 26.88 -12.89 7.50
C LYS A 225 26.91 -11.59 8.29
N LEU A 226 26.39 -10.49 7.71
CA LEU A 226 26.31 -9.19 8.36
C LEU A 226 25.41 -9.23 9.58
N GLY A 227 24.26 -9.87 9.51
CA GLY A 227 23.38 -10.03 10.67
C GLY A 227 24.09 -10.68 11.86
N ARG A 228 24.85 -11.76 11.60
CA ARG A 228 25.65 -12.43 12.65
C ARG A 228 26.75 -11.51 13.20
N LEU A 229 27.41 -10.74 12.33
CA LEU A 229 28.46 -9.79 12.74
C LEU A 229 27.88 -8.68 13.62
N VAL A 230 26.72 -8.11 13.25
CA VAL A 230 26.02 -7.08 14.05
C VAL A 230 25.70 -7.61 15.44
N THR A 231 25.09 -8.78 15.55
CA THR A 231 24.77 -9.39 16.84
C THR A 231 26.05 -9.62 17.68
N TYR A 232 27.11 -10.12 17.06
CA TYR A 232 28.39 -10.36 17.74
C TYR A 232 29.00 -9.05 18.27
N THR A 233 29.07 -7.99 17.44
CA THR A 233 29.69 -6.71 17.83
C THR A 233 28.85 -5.97 18.89
N GLN A 234 27.54 -6.08 18.87
CA GLN A 234 26.66 -5.56 19.92
C GLN A 234 26.94 -6.22 21.27
N ASN A 235 27.08 -7.56 21.27
CA ASN A 235 27.37 -8.34 22.51
C ASN A 235 28.76 -8.02 23.08
N GLN A 236 29.73 -7.73 22.20
CA GLN A 236 31.09 -7.37 22.63
C GLN A 236 31.26 -5.89 22.97
N GLN A 237 30.21 -5.07 22.79
CA GLN A 237 30.26 -3.61 22.97
C GLN A 237 31.36 -2.92 22.15
N ARG A 238 31.87 -3.59 21.11
CA ARG A 238 32.92 -3.09 20.25
C ARG A 238 32.43 -2.94 18.82
N ILE A 239 32.00 -1.71 18.49
CA ILE A 239 31.32 -1.41 17.25
C ILE A 239 32.35 -0.94 16.20
N PRO A 240 32.40 -1.57 15.02
CA PRO A 240 33.25 -1.12 13.93
C PRO A 240 32.73 0.14 13.28
N SER A 241 33.61 0.96 12.72
CA SER A 241 33.24 2.08 11.83
C SER A 241 33.04 1.63 10.38
N ILE A 242 33.81 0.62 9.95
CA ILE A 242 33.77 0.12 8.58
C ILE A 242 33.77 -1.42 8.58
N VAL A 243 32.88 -1.99 7.75
CA VAL A 243 32.86 -3.42 7.42
C VAL A 243 32.97 -3.58 5.91
N ASN A 244 34.01 -4.23 5.44
CA ASN A 244 34.19 -4.50 4.01
C ASN A 244 33.91 -5.97 3.71
N MET A 245 32.85 -6.21 2.96
CA MET A 245 32.34 -7.51 2.50
C MET A 245 32.35 -7.63 0.97
N THR A 246 33.15 -6.81 0.27
CA THR A 246 33.26 -6.89 -1.18
C THR A 246 33.75 -8.25 -1.65
N ASN A 247 34.60 -8.90 -0.85
CA ASN A 247 35.03 -10.28 -1.05
C ASN A 247 34.12 -11.22 -0.28
N SER A 248 33.49 -12.21 -0.95
CA SER A 248 32.58 -13.17 -0.33
C SER A 248 33.24 -14.09 0.69
N LYS A 249 34.55 -14.34 0.56
CA LYS A 249 35.30 -15.25 1.44
C LYS A 249 35.92 -14.56 2.65
N LYS A 250 36.11 -13.23 2.61
CA LYS A 250 36.82 -12.48 3.65
C LYS A 250 36.02 -11.22 4.05
N VAL A 251 35.77 -11.07 5.33
CA VAL A 251 35.23 -9.85 5.94
C VAL A 251 36.37 -9.09 6.61
N VAL A 252 36.54 -7.83 6.25
CA VAL A 252 37.54 -6.93 6.87
C VAL A 252 36.80 -5.89 7.69
N VAL A 253 37.19 -5.74 8.95
CA VAL A 253 36.54 -4.86 9.93
C VAL A 253 37.55 -3.84 10.41
N LYS A 254 37.15 -2.55 10.40
CA LYS A 254 37.96 -1.44 10.95
C LYS A 254 37.19 -0.82 12.11
N PHE A 255 37.86 -0.68 13.24
CA PHE A 255 37.33 0.03 14.41
C PHE A 255 37.84 1.48 14.39
N SER A 256 37.04 2.40 14.94
CA SER A 256 37.49 3.76 15.25
C SER A 256 38.47 3.69 16.41
N GLU A 257 39.56 4.44 16.35
CA GLU A 257 40.44 4.68 17.48
C GLU A 257 39.77 5.59 18.50
#